data_7497e6655536e663a3f9a059097b2ef4
#
_entry.id   7497e6655536e663a3f9a059097b2ef4
#
_cell.length_a   1.000
_cell.length_b   1.000
_cell.length_c   1.000
_cell.angle_alpha   90.00
_cell.angle_beta   90.00
_cell.angle_gamma   90.00
#
_symmetry.space_group_name_H-M   'P 1'
#
loop_
_entity.id
_entity.type
_entity.pdbx_description
1 polymer ?
#
loop_
_entity_poly.entity_id
_entity_poly.type
_entity_poly.pdbx_seq_one_letter_code
_entity_poly.pdbx_strand_id
1 'polypeptide(L)' 'MNEDKLKLFVNELNYKKQVSFYLFNVKYIITYEEKKYKIKQENLSTYHSYSSIVDLFNEYYIYGNALKDLFEEIIII' A
#
# COMPACT_ATOMS: atom_id res chain seq x y z
N MET A 1 1.74 5.93 14.38
CA MET A 1 1.15 5.98 13.03
C MET A 1 0.16 7.12 12.95
N ASN A 2 0.17 7.88 11.85
CA ASN A 2 -0.73 9.01 11.68
C ASN A 2 -2.14 8.50 11.34
N GLU A 3 -3.09 8.72 12.24
CA GLU A 3 -4.46 8.21 12.08
C GLU A 3 -5.20 8.85 10.89
N ASP A 4 -4.96 10.14 10.63
CA ASP A 4 -5.61 10.83 9.53
C ASP A 4 -5.12 10.30 8.19
N LYS A 5 -3.83 10.05 8.08
CA LYS A 5 -3.24 9.46 6.88
C LYS A 5 -3.77 8.04 6.68
N LEU A 6 -3.87 7.27 7.76
CA LEU A 6 -4.39 5.90 7.68
C LEU A 6 -5.84 5.90 7.23
N LYS A 7 -6.67 6.81 7.76
CA LYS A 7 -8.06 6.93 7.34
C LYS A 7 -8.18 7.27 5.86
N LEU A 8 -7.37 8.21 5.39
CA LEU A 8 -7.37 8.57 3.97
C LEU A 8 -6.98 7.38 3.11
N PHE A 9 -5.93 6.67 3.51
CA PHE A 9 -5.44 5.49 2.80
C PHE A 9 -6.53 4.43 2.69
N VAL A 10 -7.15 4.09 3.82
CA VAL A 10 -8.19 3.06 3.86
C VAL A 10 -9.43 3.49 3.07
N ASN A 11 -9.83 4.77 3.18
CA ASN A 11 -10.98 5.28 2.46
C ASN A 11 -10.76 5.22 0.95
N GLU A 12 -9.60 5.63 0.46
CA GLU A 12 -9.28 5.54 -0.97
C GLU A 12 -9.39 4.09 -1.45
N LEU A 13 -8.83 3.17 -0.67
CA LEU A 13 -8.84 1.76 -1.02
C LEU A 13 -10.25 1.19 -1.04
N ASN A 14 -11.08 1.58 -0.06
CA ASN A 14 -12.47 1.09 0.03
C ASN A 14 -13.36 1.66 -1.07
N TYR A 15 -13.25 2.95 -1.37
CA TYR A 15 -14.13 3.60 -2.33
C TYR A 15 -13.69 3.40 -3.78
N LYS A 16 -12.39 3.50 -4.05
CA LYS A 16 -11.87 3.43 -5.41
C LYS A 16 -11.30 2.05 -5.75
N LYS A 17 -11.20 1.17 -4.76
CA LYS A 17 -10.58 -0.15 -4.90
C LYS A 17 -9.12 -0.06 -5.28
N GLN A 18 -8.51 1.11 -5.07
CA GLN A 18 -7.08 1.31 -5.27
C GLN A 18 -6.61 2.54 -4.51
N VAL A 19 -5.33 2.54 -4.18
CA VAL A 19 -4.66 3.68 -3.60
C VAL A 19 -3.24 3.73 -4.18
N SER A 20 -2.79 4.93 -4.50
CA SER A 20 -1.43 5.15 -5.01
C SER A 20 -0.69 6.02 -4.03
N PHE A 21 0.60 5.78 -3.89
CA PHE A 21 1.43 6.57 -2.98
C PHE A 21 2.88 6.56 -3.45
N TYR A 22 3.60 7.60 -3.03
CA TYR A 22 5.05 7.65 -3.20
C TYR A 22 5.72 7.26 -1.89
N LEU A 23 6.79 6.49 -2.01
CA LEU A 23 7.66 6.17 -0.89
C LEU A 23 9.09 6.22 -1.42
N PHE A 24 9.90 7.11 -0.83
CA PHE A 24 11.29 7.32 -1.27
C PHE A 24 11.40 7.54 -2.79
N ASN A 25 10.51 8.40 -3.31
CA ASN A 25 10.46 8.80 -4.72
C ASN A 25 10.07 7.67 -5.69
N VAL A 26 9.55 6.56 -5.16
CA VAL A 26 9.05 5.46 -5.99
C VAL A 26 7.54 5.37 -5.80
N LYS A 27 6.81 5.30 -6.90
CA LYS A 27 5.35 5.20 -6.86
C LYS A 27 4.91 3.74 -6.74
N TYR A 28 4.04 3.48 -5.78
CA TYR A 28 3.43 2.18 -5.55
C TYR A 28 1.93 2.27 -5.75
N ILE A 29 1.32 1.17 -6.16
CA ILE A 29 -0.13 1.08 -6.33
C ILE A 29 -0.61 -0.15 -5.59
N ILE A 30 -1.65 0.02 -4.77
CA ILE A 30 -2.35 -1.09 -4.14
C ILE A 30 -3.74 -1.14 -4.74
N THR A 31 -4.15 -2.31 -5.23
CA THR A 31 -5.50 -2.53 -5.76
C THR A 31 -6.16 -3.65 -4.97
N TYR A 32 -7.50 -3.56 -4.87
CA TYR A 32 -8.30 -4.64 -4.28
C TYR A 32 -9.15 -5.25 -5.38
N GLU A 33 -8.85 -6.50 -5.73
CA GLU A 33 -9.64 -7.23 -6.73
C GLU A 33 -9.58 -8.72 -6.45
N GLU A 34 -10.67 -9.41 -6.78
CA GLU A 34 -10.78 -10.86 -6.56
C GLU A 34 -10.53 -11.23 -5.10
N LYS A 35 -10.98 -10.37 -4.18
CA LYS A 35 -10.84 -10.56 -2.73
C LYS A 35 -9.37 -10.57 -2.26
N LYS A 36 -8.47 -9.99 -3.03
CA LYS A 36 -7.05 -9.88 -2.68
C LYS A 36 -6.59 -8.44 -2.77
N TYR A 37 -5.63 -8.10 -1.92
CA TYR A 37 -4.94 -6.82 -1.96
C TYR A 37 -3.62 -7.03 -2.69
N LYS A 38 -3.44 -6.35 -3.81
CA LYS A 38 -2.25 -6.50 -4.66
C LYS A 38 -1.44 -5.23 -4.63
N ILE A 39 -0.15 -5.34 -4.40
CA ILE A 39 0.75 -4.18 -4.36
C ILE A 39 1.88 -4.37 -5.37
N LYS A 40 2.21 -3.29 -6.07
CA LYS A 40 3.36 -3.28 -6.99
C LYS A 40 3.93 -1.87 -7.11
N GLN A 41 5.16 -1.78 -7.60
CA GLN A 41 5.69 -0.52 -8.08
C GLN A 41 5.03 -0.23 -9.43
N GLU A 42 4.67 1.03 -9.67
CA GLU A 42 3.93 1.39 -10.88
C GLU A 42 4.61 0.95 -12.18
N ASN A 43 5.93 1.08 -12.23
CA ASN A 43 6.70 0.78 -13.43
C ASN A 43 7.10 -0.68 -13.59
N LEU A 44 6.65 -1.55 -12.67
CA LEU A 44 6.92 -2.98 -12.74
C LEU A 44 5.63 -3.73 -13.00
N SER A 45 5.73 -4.90 -13.64
CA SER A 45 4.57 -5.75 -13.91
C SER A 45 4.32 -6.78 -12.81
N THR A 46 5.33 -7.02 -11.96
CA THR A 46 5.24 -8.01 -10.88
C THR A 46 4.53 -7.41 -9.67
N TYR A 47 3.60 -8.16 -9.08
CA TYR A 47 2.90 -7.72 -7.88
C TYR A 47 2.92 -8.82 -6.83
N HIS A 48 2.62 -8.43 -5.58
CA HIS A 48 2.45 -9.34 -4.46
C HIS A 48 1.02 -9.27 -3.96
N SER A 49 0.42 -10.41 -3.64
CA SER A 49 -0.97 -10.49 -3.19
C SER A 49 -1.07 -10.89 -1.73
N TYR A 50 -2.06 -10.31 -1.04
CA TYR A 50 -2.31 -10.61 0.37
C TYR A 50 -3.81 -10.74 0.60
N SER A 51 -4.19 -11.57 1.57
CA SER A 51 -5.60 -11.81 1.90
C SER A 51 -6.23 -10.64 2.64
N SER A 52 -5.41 -9.84 3.33
CA SER A 52 -5.90 -8.70 4.10
C SER A 52 -4.90 -7.55 4.00
N ILE A 53 -5.39 -6.34 4.30
CA ILE A 53 -4.52 -5.17 4.32
C ILE A 53 -3.52 -5.27 5.48
N VAL A 54 -3.91 -5.91 6.58
CA VAL A 54 -3.02 -6.14 7.72
C VAL A 54 -1.84 -7.00 7.31
N ASP A 55 -2.11 -8.08 6.58
CA ASP A 55 -1.05 -8.95 6.08
C ASP A 55 -0.11 -8.19 5.15
N LEU A 56 -0.67 -7.38 4.26
CA LEU A 56 0.14 -6.59 3.36
C LEU A 56 1.07 -5.65 4.13
N PHE A 57 0.55 -4.96 5.14
CA PHE A 57 1.35 -4.05 5.96
C PHE A 57 2.44 -4.76 6.75
N ASN A 58 2.17 -5.98 7.19
CA ASN A 58 3.13 -6.73 8.01
C ASN A 58 4.16 -7.50 7.17
N GLU A 59 3.81 -7.92 5.96
CA GLU A 59 4.62 -8.86 5.19
C GLU A 59 5.27 -8.29 3.94
N TYR A 60 4.84 -7.12 3.49
CA TYR A 60 5.48 -6.49 2.33
C TYR A 60 6.62 -5.61 2.80
N TYR A 61 7.84 -5.97 2.43
CA TYR A 61 9.05 -5.30 2.88
C TYR A 61 9.64 -4.43 1.78
N ILE A 62 10.08 -3.24 2.16
CA ILE A 62 10.80 -2.31 1.27
C ILE A 62 12.07 -1.91 2.02
N TYR A 63 13.22 -2.15 1.40
CA TYR A 63 14.53 -1.87 2.02
C TYR A 63 14.66 -2.53 3.40
N GLY A 64 14.12 -3.75 3.54
CA GLY A 64 14.24 -4.50 4.79
C GLY A 64 13.28 -4.11 5.89
N ASN A 65 12.34 -3.21 5.61
CA ASN A 65 11.34 -2.76 6.60
C ASN A 65 9.94 -3.07 6.11
N ALA A 66 9.08 -3.55 7.02
CA ALA A 66 7.69 -3.79 6.68
C ALA A 66 6.99 -2.48 6.35
N LEU A 67 6.01 -2.52 5.46
CA LEU A 67 5.30 -1.30 5.05
C LEU A 67 4.72 -0.55 6.23
N LYS A 68 4.22 -1.25 7.26
CA LYS A 68 3.68 -0.60 8.46
C LYS A 68 4.70 0.31 9.14
N ASP A 69 5.97 -0.06 9.09
CA ASP A 69 7.03 0.71 9.74
C ASP A 69 7.48 1.90 8.90
N LEU A 70 7.09 1.92 7.62
CA LEU A 70 7.40 3.00 6.69
C LEU A 70 6.21 3.91 6.42
N PHE A 71 5.08 3.67 7.07
CA PHE A 71 3.84 4.36 6.76
C PHE A 71 3.93 5.87 6.92
N GLU A 72 4.72 6.34 7.90
CA GLU A 72 4.90 7.77 8.12
C GLU A 72 5.60 8.46 6.93
N GLU A 73 6.36 7.70 6.15
CA GLU A 73 7.12 8.23 5.02
C GLU A 73 6.32 8.25 3.72
N ILE A 74 5.18 7.58 3.64
CA ILE A 74 4.43 7.53 2.39
C ILE A 74 3.67 8.84 2.14
N ILE A 75 3.53 9.17 0.86
CA ILE A 75 2.80 10.36 0.42
C ILE A 75 1.67 9.86 -0.47
N ILE A 76 0.43 9.95 0.01
CA ILE A 76 -0.73 9.49 -0.73
C ILE A 76 -1.03 10.47 -1.86
N ILE A 77 -1.29 9.94 -3.04
CA ILE A 77 -1.57 10.75 -4.22
C ILE A 77 -3.08 10.98 -4.37
#